data_8a8d7d9e488fff97ce22327ee182ed11
#
_entry.id   8a8d7d9e488fff97ce22327ee182ed11
#
_cell.length_a   1.000
_cell.length_b   1.000
_cell.length_c   1.000
_cell.angle_alpha   90.00
_cell.angle_beta   90.00
_cell.angle_gamma   90.00
#
_symmetry.space_group_name_H-M   'P 1'
#
loop_
_entity.id
_entity.type
_entity.pdbx_description
1 polymer ?
#
loop_
_entity_poly.entity_id
_entity_poly.type
_entity_poly.pdbx_seq_one_letter_code
_entity_poly.pdbx_strand_id
1 'polypeptide(L)'
;MTEPTPPPIPVFQPHIGVDTIKSVVDALHVGWLGMGATTQAFEAGIARYLGLRDRHVLATNTGTSALHLGLLAAGVGPGDEVITPAFNFVADHQAIVATGASPVLCDVEDATLGVDPDKVAALVGPRTKAIVPLHFGGVAGRVKELYAVAERHGLRIVEDATHAFGTRVDGRPIGSFGDVTCFSFDPVKVITSIEIGRASCRERV
;
A
#
# COMPACT_ATOMS: atom_id res chain seq x y z
N MET A 1 -32.14 5.74 39.09
CA MET A 1 -30.76 6.09 38.78
C MET A 1 -30.46 5.41 37.44
N THR A 2 -30.31 6.16 36.37
CA THR A 2 -29.93 5.59 35.04
C THR A 2 -28.45 5.19 35.11
N GLU A 3 -28.14 3.95 34.76
CA GLU A 3 -26.73 3.53 34.61
C GLU A 3 -26.00 4.47 33.64
N PRO A 4 -24.76 4.86 33.95
CA PRO A 4 -24.00 5.70 33.04
C PRO A 4 -23.80 4.96 31.74
N THR A 5 -24.18 5.60 30.62
CA THR A 5 -23.93 5.06 29.27
C THR A 5 -22.42 4.85 29.12
N PRO A 6 -21.95 3.66 28.72
CA PRO A 6 -20.53 3.43 28.51
C PRO A 6 -19.99 4.39 27.42
N PRO A 7 -18.74 4.83 27.54
CA PRO A 7 -18.16 5.71 26.53
C PRO A 7 -18.15 5.00 25.16
N PRO A 8 -18.31 5.76 24.06
CA PRO A 8 -18.29 5.18 22.72
C PRO A 8 -16.93 4.53 22.45
N ILE A 9 -16.94 3.33 21.89
CA ILE A 9 -15.73 2.65 21.45
C ILE A 9 -15.33 3.24 20.09
N PRO A 10 -14.15 3.89 19.97
CA PRO A 10 -13.71 4.41 18.68
C PRO A 10 -13.43 3.27 17.70
N VAL A 11 -13.76 3.47 16.41
CA VAL A 11 -13.49 2.47 15.36
C VAL A 11 -11.99 2.26 15.18
N PHE A 12 -11.20 3.29 15.42
CA PHE A 12 -9.73 3.26 15.43
C PHE A 12 -9.21 4.28 16.44
N GLN A 13 -8.08 3.96 17.04
CA GLN A 13 -7.37 4.87 17.95
C GLN A 13 -5.88 4.56 17.89
N PRO A 14 -5.03 5.48 17.40
CA PRO A 14 -3.59 5.26 17.38
C PRO A 14 -3.04 5.20 18.80
N HIS A 15 -2.12 4.28 19.04
CA HIS A 15 -1.36 4.22 20.28
C HIS A 15 -0.10 5.08 20.15
N ILE A 16 -0.03 6.17 20.89
CA ILE A 16 1.13 7.06 20.94
C ILE A 16 1.80 6.94 22.32
N GLY A 17 2.90 6.20 22.36
CA GLY A 17 3.68 6.00 23.59
C GLY A 17 4.57 7.21 23.92
N VAL A 18 5.06 7.25 25.16
CA VAL A 18 5.95 8.34 25.65
C VAL A 18 7.22 8.47 24.82
N ASP A 19 7.80 7.34 24.40
CA ASP A 19 9.02 7.34 23.55
C ASP A 19 8.76 7.94 22.17
N THR A 20 7.57 7.71 21.61
CA THR A 20 7.15 8.34 20.35
C THR A 20 7.04 9.85 20.50
N ILE A 21 6.38 10.32 21.58
CA ILE A 21 6.26 11.76 21.87
C ILE A 21 7.64 12.38 22.00
N LYS A 22 8.55 11.73 22.76
CA LYS A 22 9.93 12.21 22.93
C LYS A 22 10.64 12.31 21.59
N SER A 23 10.56 11.29 20.74
CA SER A 23 11.21 11.28 19.42
C SER A 23 10.72 12.42 18.53
N VAL A 24 9.42 12.74 18.58
CA VAL A 24 8.85 13.89 17.85
C VAL A 24 9.39 15.21 18.39
N VAL A 25 9.44 15.37 19.73
CA VAL A 25 10.00 16.57 20.37
C VAL A 25 11.47 16.75 20.00
N ASP A 26 12.27 15.67 20.05
CA ASP A 26 13.70 15.70 19.67
C ASP A 26 13.87 16.12 18.20
N ALA A 27 13.03 15.59 17.27
CA ALA A 27 13.05 15.98 15.88
C ALA A 27 12.71 17.46 15.66
N LEU A 28 11.77 18.01 16.42
CA LEU A 28 11.42 19.44 16.39
C LEU A 28 12.57 20.31 16.91
N HIS A 29 13.27 19.89 17.97
CA HIS A 29 14.44 20.61 18.50
C HIS A 29 15.59 20.66 17.50
N VAL A 30 15.78 19.62 16.67
CA VAL A 30 16.77 19.64 15.57
C VAL A 30 16.43 20.71 14.52
N GLY A 31 15.16 21.08 14.39
CA GLY A 31 14.69 22.15 13.48
C GLY A 31 14.70 21.80 12.00
N TRP A 32 15.07 20.58 11.61
CA TRP A 32 14.97 20.11 10.21
C TRP A 32 13.68 19.34 10.00
N LEU A 33 12.66 20.01 9.47
CA LEU A 33 11.30 19.46 9.29
C LEU A 33 11.03 18.88 7.88
N GLY A 34 12.03 18.88 7.00
CA GLY A 34 11.96 18.31 5.65
C GLY A 34 12.54 16.91 5.58
N MET A 35 12.68 16.41 4.34
CA MET A 35 13.37 15.15 4.06
C MET A 35 14.83 15.24 4.54
N GLY A 36 15.23 14.34 5.44
CA GLY A 36 16.56 14.38 6.07
C GLY A 36 16.90 13.05 6.74
N ALA A 37 17.82 13.08 7.69
CA ALA A 37 18.35 11.89 8.37
C ALA A 37 17.26 11.05 9.04
N THR A 38 16.25 11.67 9.65
CA THR A 38 15.11 10.97 10.28
C THR A 38 14.27 10.21 9.24
N THR A 39 13.98 10.82 8.09
CA THR A 39 13.27 10.17 6.98
C THR A 39 14.09 9.01 6.43
N GLN A 40 15.38 9.20 6.20
CA GLN A 40 16.29 8.14 5.73
C GLN A 40 16.37 6.97 6.73
N ALA A 41 16.43 7.27 8.03
CA ALA A 41 16.42 6.25 9.08
C ALA A 41 15.09 5.44 9.09
N PHE A 42 13.97 6.11 8.86
CA PHE A 42 12.67 5.48 8.71
C PHE A 42 12.64 4.56 7.47
N GLU A 43 13.07 5.04 6.30
CA GLU A 43 13.16 4.25 5.06
C GLU A 43 14.04 3.01 5.25
N ALA A 44 15.23 3.19 5.82
CA ALA A 44 16.15 2.09 6.13
C ALA A 44 15.56 1.11 7.16
N GLY A 45 14.83 1.61 8.16
CA GLY A 45 14.14 0.80 9.16
C GLY A 45 13.12 -0.17 8.52
N ILE A 46 12.34 0.34 7.58
CA ILE A 46 11.37 -0.50 6.87
C ILE A 46 12.05 -1.46 5.89
N ALA A 47 13.04 -1.02 5.13
CA ALA A 47 13.81 -1.92 4.27
C ALA A 47 14.35 -3.12 5.07
N ARG A 48 14.88 -2.85 6.26
CA ARG A 48 15.38 -3.85 7.19
C ARG A 48 14.28 -4.76 7.73
N TYR A 49 13.12 -4.20 8.14
CA TYR A 49 11.97 -4.95 8.63
C TYR A 49 11.40 -5.90 7.58
N LEU A 50 11.31 -5.45 6.32
CA LEU A 50 10.83 -6.24 5.19
C LEU A 50 11.91 -7.19 4.62
N GLY A 51 13.16 -7.10 5.07
CA GLY A 51 14.28 -7.91 4.56
C GLY A 51 14.68 -7.59 3.12
N LEU A 52 14.48 -6.34 2.68
CA LEU A 52 14.78 -5.90 1.31
C LEU A 52 16.28 -5.68 1.14
N ARG A 53 16.85 -6.18 0.04
CA ARG A 53 18.27 -6.02 -0.30
C ARG A 53 18.48 -5.29 -1.61
N ASP A 54 17.55 -5.45 -2.54
CA ASP A 54 17.61 -4.98 -3.93
C ASP A 54 16.43 -4.07 -4.29
N ARG A 55 15.88 -3.39 -3.30
CA ARG A 55 14.71 -2.53 -3.46
C ARG A 55 14.91 -1.20 -2.76
N HIS A 56 14.41 -0.16 -3.42
CA HIS A 56 14.34 1.18 -2.83
C HIS A 56 13.05 1.33 -2.02
N VAL A 57 13.17 2.03 -0.93
CA VAL A 57 12.07 2.39 -0.06
C VAL A 57 12.02 3.90 -0.01
N LEU A 58 10.91 4.49 -0.43
CA LEU A 58 10.76 5.92 -0.58
C LEU A 58 9.56 6.43 0.24
N ALA A 59 9.78 7.36 1.14
CA ALA A 59 8.71 8.03 1.88
C ALA A 59 8.01 9.06 0.98
N THR A 60 6.69 9.12 1.09
CA THR A 60 5.82 10.08 0.41
C THR A 60 4.93 10.77 1.44
N ASN A 61 4.26 11.86 1.08
CA ASN A 61 3.39 12.57 2.00
C ASN A 61 2.11 11.81 2.37
N THR A 62 1.56 10.97 1.46
CA THR A 62 0.34 10.18 1.70
C THR A 62 0.41 8.80 1.05
N GLY A 63 -0.43 7.85 1.49
CA GLY A 63 -0.60 6.55 0.81
C GLY A 63 -1.09 6.70 -0.64
N THR A 64 -1.97 7.67 -0.91
CA THR A 64 -2.45 7.97 -2.26
C THR A 64 -1.31 8.43 -3.18
N SER A 65 -0.40 9.26 -2.67
CA SER A 65 0.80 9.66 -3.43
C SER A 65 1.74 8.50 -3.68
N ALA A 66 1.87 7.57 -2.73
CA ALA A 66 2.64 6.36 -2.92
C ALA A 66 2.08 5.48 -4.04
N LEU A 67 0.75 5.29 -4.08
CA LEU A 67 0.06 4.56 -5.15
C LEU A 67 0.25 5.22 -6.50
N HIS A 68 0.06 6.54 -6.59
CA HIS A 68 0.26 7.29 -7.84
C HIS A 68 1.70 7.16 -8.36
N LEU A 69 2.70 7.40 -7.50
CA LEU A 69 4.11 7.26 -7.88
C LEU A 69 4.46 5.80 -8.21
N GLY A 70 3.89 4.83 -7.49
CA GLY A 70 4.06 3.41 -7.77
C GLY A 70 3.53 3.01 -9.15
N LEU A 71 2.37 3.52 -9.55
CA LEU A 71 1.81 3.31 -10.88
C LEU A 71 2.67 3.93 -11.98
N LEU A 72 3.15 5.18 -11.79
CA LEU A 72 4.08 5.81 -12.71
C LEU A 72 5.39 5.02 -12.85
N ALA A 73 5.96 4.55 -11.73
CA ALA A 73 7.16 3.71 -11.72
C ALA A 73 6.92 2.34 -12.41
N ALA A 74 5.68 1.81 -12.36
CA ALA A 74 5.28 0.63 -13.11
C ALA A 74 5.07 0.90 -14.61
N GLY A 75 5.21 2.15 -15.08
CA GLY A 75 5.07 2.56 -16.46
C GLY A 75 3.60 2.69 -16.90
N VAL A 76 2.69 2.94 -15.97
CA VAL A 76 1.27 3.21 -16.25
C VAL A 76 1.12 4.66 -16.71
N GLY A 77 0.33 4.89 -17.74
CA GLY A 77 0.12 6.21 -18.33
C GLY A 77 -1.16 6.34 -19.17
N PRO A 78 -1.30 7.45 -19.90
CA PRO A 78 -2.49 7.71 -20.71
C PRO A 78 -2.79 6.60 -21.71
N GLY A 79 -4.05 6.15 -21.73
CA GLY A 79 -4.52 5.09 -22.63
C GLY A 79 -4.39 3.68 -22.08
N ASP A 80 -3.65 3.49 -20.98
CA ASP A 80 -3.55 2.21 -20.28
C ASP A 80 -4.82 1.92 -19.46
N GLU A 81 -5.01 0.65 -19.14
CA GLU A 81 -6.01 0.14 -18.21
C GLU A 81 -5.33 -0.52 -17.01
N VAL A 82 -5.89 -0.30 -15.82
CA VAL A 82 -5.40 -0.89 -14.58
C VAL A 82 -6.54 -1.62 -13.88
N ILE A 83 -6.38 -2.93 -13.67
CA ILE A 83 -7.37 -3.74 -12.96
C ILE A 83 -7.21 -3.51 -11.45
N THR A 84 -8.32 -3.19 -10.77
CA THR A 84 -8.37 -2.88 -9.34
C THR A 84 -9.68 -3.38 -8.74
N PRO A 85 -9.74 -3.73 -7.42
CA PRO A 85 -10.98 -4.22 -6.84
C PRO A 85 -12.08 -3.15 -6.86
N ALA A 86 -13.32 -3.58 -7.12
CA ALA A 86 -14.50 -2.72 -7.01
C ALA A 86 -14.79 -2.34 -5.55
N PHE A 87 -14.48 -3.23 -4.60
CA PHE A 87 -14.57 -2.98 -3.17
C PHE A 87 -13.23 -2.41 -2.67
N ASN A 88 -13.14 -1.09 -2.64
CA ASN A 88 -11.90 -0.38 -2.32
C ASN A 88 -12.15 1.00 -1.75
N PHE A 89 -11.11 1.59 -1.14
CA PHE A 89 -11.06 3.01 -0.87
C PHE A 89 -10.76 3.76 -2.19
N VAL A 90 -11.35 4.93 -2.37
CA VAL A 90 -11.29 5.70 -3.62
C VAL A 90 -9.87 6.07 -4.07
N ALA A 91 -8.87 5.96 -3.18
CA ALA A 91 -7.48 6.35 -3.46
C ALA A 91 -6.85 5.60 -4.64
N ASP A 92 -7.10 4.30 -4.79
CA ASP A 92 -6.58 3.52 -5.92
C ASP A 92 -7.14 4.05 -7.25
N HIS A 93 -8.46 4.26 -7.31
CA HIS A 93 -9.10 4.78 -8.51
C HIS A 93 -8.60 6.18 -8.85
N GLN A 94 -8.44 7.05 -7.85
CA GLN A 94 -7.88 8.40 -8.03
C GLN A 94 -6.42 8.35 -8.49
N ALA A 95 -5.59 7.47 -7.91
CA ALA A 95 -4.20 7.31 -8.28
C ALA A 95 -4.07 6.82 -9.74
N ILE A 96 -4.92 5.86 -10.16
CA ILE A 96 -4.95 5.37 -11.54
C ILE A 96 -5.35 6.50 -12.50
N VAL A 97 -6.44 7.19 -12.23
CA VAL A 97 -6.92 8.32 -13.09
C VAL A 97 -5.89 9.44 -13.16
N ALA A 98 -5.16 9.71 -12.06
CA ALA A 98 -4.10 10.72 -12.02
C ALA A 98 -2.91 10.40 -12.95
N THR A 99 -2.68 9.13 -13.33
CA THR A 99 -1.69 8.77 -14.35
C THR A 99 -2.18 8.98 -15.78
N GLY A 100 -3.47 9.27 -15.98
CA GLY A 100 -4.13 9.32 -17.30
C GLY A 100 -4.66 7.94 -17.75
N ALA A 101 -4.50 6.90 -16.96
CA ALA A 101 -5.05 5.56 -17.20
C ALA A 101 -6.51 5.43 -16.75
N SER A 102 -7.15 4.34 -17.15
CA SER A 102 -8.53 4.01 -16.78
C SER A 102 -8.57 2.85 -15.79
N PRO A 103 -9.28 2.95 -14.65
CA PRO A 103 -9.50 1.82 -13.75
C PRO A 103 -10.50 0.83 -14.39
N VAL A 104 -10.16 -0.46 -14.34
CA VAL A 104 -11.03 -1.58 -14.69
C VAL A 104 -11.42 -2.29 -13.39
N LEU A 105 -12.69 -2.19 -13.02
CA LEU A 105 -13.17 -2.72 -11.76
C LEU A 105 -13.31 -4.24 -11.83
N CYS A 106 -12.66 -4.93 -10.91
CA CYS A 106 -12.72 -6.36 -10.73
C CYS A 106 -13.52 -6.69 -9.47
N ASP A 107 -14.33 -7.71 -9.54
CA ASP A 107 -15.03 -8.23 -8.38
C ASP A 107 -14.06 -8.91 -7.40
N VAL A 108 -14.48 -9.01 -6.14
CA VAL A 108 -13.67 -9.56 -5.06
C VAL A 108 -14.16 -10.95 -4.64
N GLU A 109 -13.33 -11.66 -3.90
CA GLU A 109 -13.69 -12.92 -3.24
C GLU A 109 -14.39 -12.63 -1.91
N ASP A 110 -15.50 -13.29 -1.62
CA ASP A 110 -16.27 -13.12 -0.38
C ASP A 110 -15.43 -13.41 0.88
N ALA A 111 -14.52 -14.37 0.78
CA ALA A 111 -13.73 -14.82 1.93
C ALA A 111 -12.58 -13.87 2.32
N THR A 112 -12.02 -13.15 1.35
CA THR A 112 -10.79 -12.36 1.55
C THR A 112 -10.98 -10.87 1.27
N LEU A 113 -12.04 -10.51 0.55
CA LEU A 113 -12.28 -9.18 -0.01
C LEU A 113 -11.15 -8.69 -0.94
N GLY A 114 -10.21 -9.55 -1.29
CA GLY A 114 -9.20 -9.32 -2.33
C GLY A 114 -9.75 -9.61 -3.73
N VAL A 115 -9.09 -9.12 -4.77
CA VAL A 115 -9.48 -9.43 -6.15
C VAL A 115 -9.41 -10.93 -6.41
N ASP A 116 -10.40 -11.45 -7.14
CA ASP A 116 -10.44 -12.83 -7.61
C ASP A 116 -9.49 -12.99 -8.82
N PRO A 117 -8.40 -13.79 -8.72
CA PRO A 117 -7.44 -13.97 -9.81
C PRO A 117 -8.06 -14.51 -11.11
N ASP A 118 -9.12 -15.32 -11.02
CA ASP A 118 -9.79 -15.86 -12.20
C ASP A 118 -10.59 -14.77 -12.91
N LYS A 119 -11.24 -13.88 -12.16
CA LYS A 119 -11.93 -12.70 -12.71
C LYS A 119 -10.92 -11.68 -13.25
N VAL A 120 -9.77 -11.48 -12.57
CA VAL A 120 -8.68 -10.65 -13.10
C VAL A 120 -8.23 -11.17 -14.46
N ALA A 121 -7.96 -12.48 -14.59
CA ALA A 121 -7.53 -13.07 -15.86
C ALA A 121 -8.56 -12.87 -16.99
N ALA A 122 -9.85 -12.89 -16.68
CA ALA A 122 -10.93 -12.66 -17.65
C ALA A 122 -11.05 -11.18 -18.09
N LEU A 123 -10.56 -10.24 -17.27
CA LEU A 123 -10.60 -8.81 -17.56
C LEU A 123 -9.35 -8.31 -18.32
N VAL A 124 -8.31 -9.14 -18.45
CA VAL A 124 -7.08 -8.73 -19.16
C VAL A 124 -7.38 -8.47 -20.61
N GLY A 125 -7.07 -7.28 -21.08
CA GLY A 125 -7.22 -6.81 -22.45
C GLY A 125 -5.92 -6.22 -23.01
N PRO A 126 -5.92 -5.79 -24.29
CA PRO A 126 -4.72 -5.30 -24.96
C PRO A 126 -4.17 -3.99 -24.37
N ARG A 127 -4.97 -3.27 -23.59
CA ARG A 127 -4.57 -2.03 -22.89
C ARG A 127 -4.25 -2.25 -21.43
N THR A 128 -4.46 -3.46 -20.90
CA THR A 128 -4.16 -3.74 -19.50
C THR A 128 -2.67 -3.66 -19.26
N LYS A 129 -2.25 -2.77 -18.37
CA LYS A 129 -0.84 -2.50 -18.04
C LYS A 129 -0.44 -3.04 -16.68
N ALA A 130 -1.34 -2.91 -15.71
CA ALA A 130 -1.06 -3.29 -14.33
C ALA A 130 -2.30 -3.81 -13.60
N ILE A 131 -2.04 -4.45 -12.46
CA ILE A 131 -3.05 -4.84 -11.47
C ILE A 131 -2.70 -4.14 -10.17
N VAL A 132 -3.70 -3.54 -9.52
CA VAL A 132 -3.59 -2.98 -8.16
C VAL A 132 -4.44 -3.85 -7.22
N PRO A 133 -3.88 -4.89 -6.61
CA PRO A 133 -4.58 -5.63 -5.56
C PRO A 133 -4.58 -4.84 -4.26
N LEU A 134 -5.70 -4.83 -3.54
CA LEU A 134 -5.80 -4.33 -2.17
C LEU A 134 -5.74 -5.52 -1.20
N HIS A 135 -4.86 -5.45 -0.22
CA HIS A 135 -4.81 -6.38 0.91
C HIS A 135 -5.75 -5.89 2.02
N PHE A 136 -7.06 -6.00 1.79
CA PHE A 136 -8.08 -5.44 2.67
C PHE A 136 -8.00 -6.02 4.09
N GLY A 137 -8.03 -5.14 5.10
CA GLY A 137 -7.91 -5.53 6.50
C GLY A 137 -6.65 -6.30 6.87
N GLY A 138 -5.62 -6.27 6.03
CA GLY A 138 -4.37 -7.03 6.22
C GLY A 138 -4.42 -8.46 5.68
N VAL A 139 -5.49 -8.85 4.99
CA VAL A 139 -5.61 -10.18 4.36
C VAL A 139 -5.01 -10.14 2.96
N ALA A 140 -4.02 -11.00 2.71
CA ALA A 140 -3.30 -11.01 1.42
C ALA A 140 -4.07 -11.71 0.27
N GLY A 141 -5.17 -12.42 0.55
CA GLY A 141 -5.93 -13.16 -0.45
C GLY A 141 -5.08 -14.20 -1.20
N ARG A 142 -5.46 -14.46 -2.45
CA ARG A 142 -4.77 -15.39 -3.35
C ARG A 142 -3.61 -14.71 -4.10
N VAL A 143 -2.70 -14.08 -3.35
CA VAL A 143 -1.64 -13.26 -3.92
C VAL A 143 -0.72 -14.04 -4.89
N LYS A 144 -0.43 -15.30 -4.62
CA LYS A 144 0.44 -16.12 -5.48
C LYS A 144 -0.19 -16.39 -6.85
N GLU A 145 -1.48 -16.71 -6.85
CA GLU A 145 -2.23 -16.94 -8.08
C GLU A 145 -2.33 -15.65 -8.88
N LEU A 146 -2.50 -14.52 -8.21
CA LEU A 146 -2.52 -13.21 -8.85
C LEU A 146 -1.17 -12.88 -9.51
N TYR A 147 -0.04 -13.20 -8.85
CA TYR A 147 1.29 -13.05 -9.47
C TYR A 147 1.46 -13.96 -10.67
N ALA A 148 0.94 -15.19 -10.62
CA ALA A 148 0.98 -16.11 -11.77
C ALA A 148 0.15 -15.57 -12.95
N VAL A 149 -1.00 -14.92 -12.69
CA VAL A 149 -1.77 -14.24 -13.74
C VAL A 149 -0.97 -13.08 -14.34
N ALA A 150 -0.39 -12.22 -13.50
CA ALA A 150 0.39 -11.08 -13.97
C ALA A 150 1.60 -11.51 -14.82
N GLU A 151 2.33 -12.53 -14.38
CA GLU A 151 3.48 -13.08 -15.10
C GLU A 151 3.06 -13.64 -16.47
N ARG A 152 1.97 -14.43 -16.54
CA ARG A 152 1.45 -15.02 -17.78
C ARG A 152 1.09 -13.97 -18.82
N HIS A 153 0.59 -12.83 -18.38
CA HIS A 153 0.13 -11.74 -19.26
C HIS A 153 1.12 -10.58 -19.39
N GLY A 154 2.31 -10.67 -18.76
CA GLY A 154 3.32 -9.62 -18.80
C GLY A 154 2.90 -8.32 -18.08
N LEU A 155 2.00 -8.41 -17.09
CA LEU A 155 1.46 -7.28 -16.36
C LEU A 155 2.33 -6.92 -15.15
N ARG A 156 2.27 -5.66 -14.73
CA ARG A 156 2.89 -5.17 -13.50
C ARG A 156 1.92 -5.32 -12.34
N ILE A 157 2.44 -5.55 -11.14
CA ILE A 157 1.66 -5.49 -9.90
C ILE A 157 2.14 -4.34 -9.04
N VAL A 158 1.21 -3.44 -8.71
CA VAL A 158 1.37 -2.38 -7.72
C VAL A 158 0.48 -2.73 -6.53
N GLU A 159 1.06 -3.34 -5.48
CA GLU A 159 0.29 -3.77 -4.31
C GLU A 159 -0.17 -2.57 -3.50
N ASP A 160 -1.48 -2.42 -3.29
CA ASP A 160 -2.00 -1.61 -2.20
C ASP A 160 -1.96 -2.43 -0.90
N ALA A 161 -0.91 -2.21 -0.14
CA ALA A 161 -0.68 -2.80 1.18
C ALA A 161 -0.96 -1.79 2.32
N THR A 162 -1.79 -0.78 2.07
CA THR A 162 -2.08 0.28 3.05
C THR A 162 -2.75 -0.22 4.33
N HIS A 163 -3.31 -1.45 4.32
CA HIS A 163 -3.85 -2.14 5.50
C HIS A 163 -2.97 -3.31 5.97
N ALA A 164 -1.86 -3.61 5.28
CA ALA A 164 -1.18 -4.91 5.41
C ALA A 164 0.27 -4.82 5.90
N PHE A 165 0.67 -3.71 6.55
CA PHE A 165 2.00 -3.63 7.14
C PHE A 165 2.13 -4.68 8.27
N GLY A 166 3.08 -5.61 8.12
CA GLY A 166 3.27 -6.73 9.04
C GLY A 166 2.65 -8.06 8.59
N THR A 167 1.73 -8.03 7.62
CA THR A 167 1.15 -9.25 7.04
C THR A 167 2.23 -10.10 6.35
N ARG A 168 2.09 -11.42 6.49
CA ARG A 168 3.01 -12.40 5.89
C ARG A 168 2.24 -13.46 5.10
N VAL A 169 2.82 -13.86 3.98
CA VAL A 169 2.36 -15.00 3.17
C VAL A 169 3.50 -16.01 3.13
N ASP A 170 3.29 -17.22 3.65
CA ASP A 170 4.30 -18.27 3.81
C ASP A 170 5.60 -17.77 4.47
N GLY A 171 5.45 -17.00 5.54
CA GLY A 171 6.56 -16.44 6.29
C GLY A 171 7.26 -15.24 5.65
N ARG A 172 6.96 -14.90 4.40
CA ARG A 172 7.48 -13.70 3.71
C ARG A 172 6.57 -12.49 3.93
N PRO A 173 7.10 -11.33 4.30
CA PRO A 173 6.27 -10.14 4.51
C PRO A 173 5.69 -9.62 3.19
N ILE A 174 4.45 -9.12 3.22
CA ILE A 174 3.92 -8.27 2.16
C ILE A 174 4.87 -7.07 2.00
N GLY A 175 5.17 -6.67 0.77
CA GLY A 175 6.21 -5.70 0.44
C GLY A 175 7.54 -6.33 0.02
N SER A 176 7.73 -7.65 0.21
CA SER A 176 8.87 -8.39 -0.34
C SER A 176 8.56 -9.12 -1.64
N PHE A 177 7.32 -9.07 -2.10
CA PHE A 177 6.85 -9.62 -3.38
C PHE A 177 6.91 -8.57 -4.49
N GLY A 178 6.45 -8.91 -5.66
CA GLY A 178 6.08 -8.05 -6.77
C GLY A 178 7.06 -6.94 -7.15
N ASP A 179 6.55 -6.00 -7.94
CA ASP A 179 7.35 -4.89 -8.47
C ASP A 179 7.33 -3.67 -7.56
N VAL A 180 6.13 -3.27 -7.14
CA VAL A 180 5.90 -2.09 -6.27
C VAL A 180 4.91 -2.47 -5.19
N THR A 181 5.16 -2.01 -3.97
CA THR A 181 4.22 -2.14 -2.85
C THR A 181 4.07 -0.81 -2.14
N CYS A 182 2.84 -0.38 -1.92
CA CYS A 182 2.50 0.88 -1.28
C CYS A 182 1.92 0.62 0.11
N PHE A 183 2.46 1.31 1.13
CA PHE A 183 1.95 1.26 2.49
C PHE A 183 1.41 2.63 2.91
N SER A 184 0.58 2.64 3.93
CA SER A 184 0.12 3.85 4.60
C SER A 184 0.43 3.79 6.09
N PHE A 185 0.80 4.93 6.64
CA PHE A 185 1.01 5.15 8.07
C PHE A 185 0.11 6.28 8.61
N ASP A 186 -1.05 6.43 7.98
CA ASP A 186 -2.15 7.28 8.44
C ASP A 186 -2.59 6.90 9.86
N PRO A 187 -3.18 7.80 10.67
CA PRO A 187 -3.64 7.51 12.04
C PRO A 187 -4.58 6.31 12.18
N VAL A 188 -5.30 5.93 11.12
CA VAL A 188 -6.23 4.78 11.15
C VAL A 188 -5.55 3.45 10.83
N LYS A 189 -4.24 3.44 10.52
CA LYS A 189 -3.51 2.23 10.12
C LYS A 189 -2.92 1.48 11.30
N VAL A 190 -2.43 0.26 11.05
CA VAL A 190 -1.84 -0.63 12.08
C VAL A 190 -0.69 0.03 12.84
N ILE A 191 0.12 0.81 12.14
CA ILE A 191 1.17 1.68 12.70
C ILE A 191 0.99 3.05 12.08
N THR A 192 1.10 4.10 12.91
CA THR A 192 0.97 5.47 12.43
C THR A 192 2.26 6.27 12.57
N SER A 193 2.46 7.20 11.65
CA SER A 193 3.43 8.29 11.71
C SER A 193 2.76 9.63 11.41
N ILE A 194 1.49 9.78 11.84
CA ILE A 194 0.57 10.89 11.59
C ILE A 194 0.03 10.82 10.16
N GLU A 195 0.81 11.13 9.14
CA GLU A 195 0.45 10.86 7.76
C GLU A 195 1.73 10.77 6.90
N ILE A 196 2.10 9.54 6.55
CA ILE A 196 3.17 9.24 5.59
C ILE A 196 2.70 8.07 4.75
N GLY A 197 2.73 8.23 3.42
CA GLY A 197 2.62 7.12 2.48
C GLY A 197 4.00 6.59 2.13
N ARG A 198 4.03 5.43 1.48
CA ARG A 198 5.27 4.79 1.09
C ARG A 198 5.11 3.92 -0.14
N ALA A 199 6.07 4.01 -1.04
CA ALA A 199 6.28 3.07 -2.12
C ALA A 199 7.59 2.30 -1.91
N SER A 200 7.58 0.98 -2.15
CA SER A 200 8.78 0.15 -2.29
C SER A 200 8.78 -0.39 -3.72
N CYS A 201 9.80 -0.11 -4.49
CA CYS A 201 9.91 -0.59 -5.87
C CYS A 201 11.19 -1.38 -6.10
N ARG A 202 11.14 -2.33 -7.04
CA ARG A 202 12.29 -3.04 -7.58
C ARG A 202 12.70 -2.37 -8.87
N GLU A 203 13.96 -1.96 -8.96
CA GLU A 203 14.54 -1.52 -10.23
C GLU A 203 14.63 -2.73 -11.17
N ARG A 204 13.96 -2.66 -12.32
CA ARG A 204 14.25 -3.56 -13.43
C ARG A 204 15.17 -2.79 -14.40
N VAL A 205 16.41 -3.20 -14.39
CA VAL A 205 17.37 -2.84 -15.45
C VAL A 205 16.96 -3.52 -16.76
#